data_1d82b8e90b3fc1f2758c34a0afdeb008
#
_entry.id   1d82b8e90b3fc1f2758c34a0afdeb008
#
_cell.length_a   1.000
_cell.length_b   1.000
_cell.length_c   1.000
_cell.angle_alpha   90.00
_cell.angle_beta   90.00
_cell.angle_gamma   90.00
#
_symmetry.space_group_name_H-M   'P 1'
#
loop_
_entity.id
_entity.type
_entity.pdbx_description
1 polymer ?
#
loop_
_entity_poly.entity_id
_entity_poly.type
_entity_poly.pdbx_seq_one_letter_code
_entity_poly.pdbx_strand_id
1 'polypeptide(L)'
;MTDAASAQQPVTANFINPEAIHRPAGYTHVVEVTAGRPVYIAGQVALDRTGALVGLGDIRAQARQVFDNLQAALQAVGAGFEQVVKLTYYLVDAT
;
A
#
# COMPACT_ATOMS: atom_id res chain seq x y z
N MET A 1 7.59 20.59 -5.34
CA MET A 1 6.25 20.61 -5.94
C MET A 1 5.26 21.18 -4.95
N THR A 2 4.37 22.00 -5.42
CA THR A 2 3.36 22.62 -4.57
C THR A 2 2.07 21.79 -4.55
N ASP A 3 1.28 21.98 -3.50
CA ASP A 3 0.00 21.29 -3.38
C ASP A 3 -0.97 21.69 -4.49
N ALA A 4 -0.91 22.94 -4.94
CA ALA A 4 -1.77 23.40 -6.01
C ALA A 4 -1.50 22.62 -7.31
N ALA A 5 -0.23 22.35 -7.63
CA ALA A 5 0.12 21.55 -8.79
C ALA A 5 -0.37 20.10 -8.61
N SER A 6 -0.24 19.57 -7.39
CA SER A 6 -0.71 18.22 -7.08
C SER A 6 -2.22 18.10 -7.27
N ALA A 7 -2.98 19.12 -6.81
CA ALA A 7 -4.43 19.12 -6.93
C ALA A 7 -4.90 19.20 -8.39
N GLN A 8 -4.06 19.67 -9.29
CA GLN A 8 -4.37 19.84 -10.71
C GLN A 8 -3.86 18.71 -11.58
N GLN A 9 -3.24 17.70 -11.01
CA GLN A 9 -2.73 16.57 -11.77
C GLN A 9 -3.87 15.76 -12.37
N PRO A 10 -3.68 15.23 -13.57
CA PRO A 10 -4.70 14.37 -14.19
C PRO A 10 -4.91 13.10 -13.38
N VAL A 11 -6.09 12.54 -13.57
CA VAL A 11 -6.42 11.23 -13.00
C VAL A 11 -5.49 10.19 -13.61
N THR A 12 -4.81 9.41 -12.76
CA THR A 12 -3.85 8.40 -13.18
C THR A 12 -4.36 6.97 -12.98
N ALA A 13 -5.55 6.80 -12.41
CA ALA A 13 -6.13 5.49 -12.21
C ALA A 13 -7.66 5.57 -12.28
N ASN A 14 -8.27 4.55 -12.83
CA ASN A 14 -9.71 4.36 -12.83
C ASN A 14 -10.05 3.21 -11.89
N PHE A 15 -11.06 3.43 -11.04
CA PHE A 15 -11.58 2.43 -10.11
C PHE A 15 -12.91 1.93 -10.67
N ILE A 16 -12.94 0.66 -11.08
CA ILE A 16 -14.05 0.13 -11.86
C ILE A 16 -14.66 -1.06 -11.13
N ASN A 17 -15.98 -1.01 -10.96
CA ASN A 17 -16.75 -2.10 -10.37
C ASN A 17 -17.84 -2.52 -11.36
N PRO A 18 -17.60 -3.56 -12.17
CA PRO A 18 -18.57 -4.01 -13.17
C PRO A 18 -19.86 -4.51 -12.51
N GLU A 19 -21.00 -4.21 -13.11
CA GLU A 19 -22.28 -4.69 -12.61
C GLU A 19 -22.41 -6.22 -12.64
N ALA A 20 -21.63 -6.88 -13.51
CA ALA A 20 -21.64 -8.34 -13.63
C ALA A 20 -21.04 -9.04 -12.41
N ILE A 21 -20.35 -8.32 -11.55
CA ILE A 21 -19.73 -8.87 -10.35
C ILE A 21 -20.44 -8.28 -9.13
N HIS A 22 -20.47 -9.01 -8.03
CA HIS A 22 -21.11 -8.52 -6.80
C HIS A 22 -20.53 -7.17 -6.37
N ARG A 23 -21.35 -6.35 -5.71
CA ARG A 23 -20.92 -5.06 -5.19
C ARG A 23 -19.84 -5.25 -4.14
N PRO A 24 -18.66 -4.61 -4.29
CA PRO A 24 -17.57 -4.80 -3.33
C PRO A 24 -17.82 -4.01 -2.06
N ALA A 25 -17.33 -4.53 -0.95
CA ALA A 25 -17.35 -3.88 0.36
C ALA A 25 -15.92 -3.60 0.80
N GLY A 26 -15.55 -2.32 0.82
CA GLY A 26 -14.24 -1.90 1.30
C GLY A 26 -13.09 -2.12 0.32
N TYR A 27 -13.38 -2.40 -0.94
CA TYR A 27 -12.36 -2.56 -1.98
C TYR A 27 -12.96 -2.25 -3.35
N THR A 28 -12.11 -2.25 -4.38
CA THR A 28 -12.51 -2.05 -5.77
C THR A 28 -12.08 -3.28 -6.56
N HIS A 29 -12.97 -3.77 -7.42
CA HIS A 29 -12.66 -4.98 -8.21
C HIS A 29 -11.54 -4.75 -9.20
N VAL A 30 -11.51 -3.60 -9.86
CA VAL A 30 -10.53 -3.32 -10.91
C VAL A 30 -9.92 -1.94 -10.69
N VAL A 31 -8.60 -1.87 -10.71
CA VAL A 31 -7.89 -0.61 -10.74
C VAL A 31 -7.08 -0.58 -12.03
N GLU A 32 -7.42 0.34 -12.92
CA GLU A 32 -6.71 0.55 -14.18
C GLU A 32 -5.81 1.75 -14.05
N VAL A 33 -4.50 1.52 -14.10
CA VAL A 33 -3.52 2.60 -14.03
C VAL A 33 -3.32 3.15 -15.44
N THR A 34 -3.62 4.44 -15.64
CA THR A 34 -3.59 5.06 -16.95
C THR A 34 -2.37 5.94 -17.18
N ALA A 35 -1.67 6.33 -16.13
CA ALA A 35 -0.49 7.18 -16.22
C ALA A 35 0.35 7.01 -14.97
N GLY A 36 1.59 7.50 -15.03
CA GLY A 36 2.51 7.42 -13.91
C GLY A 36 3.49 6.26 -14.05
N ARG A 37 4.20 6.00 -12.97
CA ARG A 37 5.21 4.94 -12.92
C ARG A 37 4.78 3.88 -11.92
N PRO A 38 4.70 2.61 -12.32
CA PRO A 38 4.46 1.55 -11.36
C PRO A 38 5.70 1.37 -10.48
N VAL A 39 5.46 1.15 -9.19
CA VAL A 39 6.50 0.88 -8.20
C VAL A 39 6.12 -0.41 -7.49
N TYR A 40 7.05 -1.32 -7.41
CA TYR A 40 6.88 -2.59 -6.71
C TYR A 40 7.77 -2.57 -5.48
N ILE A 41 7.17 -2.83 -4.32
CA ILE A 41 7.89 -2.89 -3.05
C ILE A 41 7.98 -4.35 -2.64
N ALA A 42 9.19 -4.78 -2.30
CA ALA A 42 9.43 -6.14 -1.83
C ALA A 42 8.65 -6.42 -0.55
N GLY A 43 8.42 -7.68 -0.25
CA GLY A 43 7.77 -8.07 0.99
C GLY A 43 8.51 -7.50 2.19
N GLN A 44 7.75 -6.91 3.12
CA GLN A 44 8.29 -6.35 4.34
C GLN A 44 7.97 -7.26 5.51
N VAL A 45 8.94 -7.45 6.37
CA VAL A 45 8.81 -8.19 7.62
C VAL A 45 9.12 -7.26 8.77
N ALA A 46 8.82 -7.71 10.00
CA ALA A 46 8.95 -6.88 11.18
C ALA A 46 10.40 -6.76 11.66
N LEU A 47 11.27 -6.25 10.81
CA LEU A 47 12.65 -5.94 11.14
C LEU A 47 12.84 -4.43 11.21
N ASP A 48 13.55 -3.96 12.22
CA ASP A 48 13.89 -2.56 12.32
C ASP A 48 15.09 -2.23 11.41
N ARG A 49 15.54 -0.98 11.47
CA ARG A 49 16.65 -0.49 10.65
C ARG A 49 17.94 -1.27 10.86
N THR A 50 18.14 -1.84 12.05
CA THR A 50 19.35 -2.61 12.36
C THR A 50 19.22 -4.08 11.94
N GLY A 51 18.05 -4.50 11.46
CA GLY A 51 17.76 -5.88 11.12
C GLY A 51 17.31 -6.71 12.31
N ALA A 52 17.00 -6.08 13.43
CA ALA A 52 16.49 -6.79 14.61
C ALA A 52 14.99 -7.02 14.49
N LEU A 53 14.54 -8.19 14.92
CA LEU A 53 13.13 -8.55 14.94
C LEU A 53 12.40 -7.69 15.98
N VAL A 54 11.26 -7.12 15.56
CA VAL A 54 10.38 -6.35 16.42
C VAL A 54 9.10 -7.13 16.63
N GLY A 55 8.69 -7.25 17.89
CA GLY A 55 7.38 -7.82 18.22
C GLY A 55 7.31 -9.34 18.17
N LEU A 56 8.31 -10.03 18.69
CA LEU A 56 8.24 -11.49 18.79
C LEU A 56 6.98 -11.90 19.55
N GLY A 57 6.11 -12.67 18.89
CA GLY A 57 4.86 -13.11 19.48
C GLY A 57 3.80 -12.02 19.62
N ASP A 58 4.02 -10.83 19.06
CA ASP A 58 3.10 -9.69 19.16
C ASP A 58 2.76 -9.18 17.76
N ILE A 59 1.60 -9.61 17.24
CA ILE A 59 1.18 -9.26 15.88
C ILE A 59 0.99 -7.75 15.71
N ARG A 60 0.55 -7.04 16.74
CA ARG A 60 0.32 -5.59 16.64
C ARG A 60 1.64 -4.85 16.46
N ALA A 61 2.64 -5.21 17.26
CA ALA A 61 3.98 -4.61 17.14
C ALA A 61 4.60 -4.96 15.79
N GLN A 62 4.44 -6.21 15.32
CA GLN A 62 4.93 -6.63 14.02
C GLN A 62 4.26 -5.85 12.90
N ALA A 63 2.94 -5.73 12.93
CA ALA A 63 2.20 -4.98 11.91
C ALA A 63 2.64 -3.52 11.86
N ARG A 64 2.82 -2.89 13.02
CA ARG A 64 3.27 -1.50 13.09
C ARG A 64 4.63 -1.32 12.44
N GLN A 65 5.57 -2.21 12.73
CA GLN A 65 6.90 -2.14 12.14
C GLN A 65 6.85 -2.35 10.63
N VAL A 66 6.03 -3.29 10.15
CA VAL A 66 5.86 -3.54 8.71
C VAL A 66 5.31 -2.30 8.01
N PHE A 67 4.28 -1.67 8.59
CA PHE A 67 3.71 -0.46 7.98
C PHE A 67 4.66 0.73 8.06
N ASP A 68 5.47 0.84 9.10
CA ASP A 68 6.52 1.86 9.15
C ASP A 68 7.55 1.63 8.04
N ASN A 69 7.92 0.38 7.80
CA ASN A 69 8.84 0.04 6.71
C ASN A 69 8.25 0.35 5.35
N LEU A 70 6.97 0.04 5.14
CA LEU A 70 6.26 0.36 3.91
C LEU A 70 6.19 1.86 3.68
N GLN A 71 5.91 2.62 4.73
CA GLN A 71 5.88 4.08 4.64
C GLN A 71 7.24 4.64 4.21
N ALA A 72 8.32 4.13 4.80
CA ALA A 72 9.66 4.55 4.42
C ALA A 72 9.99 4.21 2.95
N ALA A 73 9.57 3.03 2.50
CA ALA A 73 9.76 2.63 1.11
C ALA A 73 8.97 3.52 0.15
N LEU A 74 7.72 3.85 0.50
CA LEU A 74 6.89 4.75 -0.31
C LEU A 74 7.51 6.15 -0.38
N GLN A 75 7.95 6.67 0.75
CA GLN A 75 8.59 7.99 0.80
C GLN A 75 9.84 8.07 -0.05
N ALA A 76 10.58 6.96 -0.18
CA ALA A 76 11.78 6.91 -1.00
C ALA A 76 11.51 7.18 -2.48
N VAL A 77 10.28 6.95 -2.93
CA VAL A 77 9.86 7.21 -4.32
C VAL A 77 8.87 8.37 -4.40
N GLY A 78 8.73 9.15 -3.33
CA GLY A 78 7.86 10.32 -3.32
C GLY A 78 6.38 10.00 -3.26
N ALA A 79 6.01 8.83 -2.73
CA ALA A 79 4.63 8.39 -2.64
C ALA A 79 4.17 8.26 -1.19
N GLY A 80 2.87 8.10 -1.01
CA GLY A 80 2.24 7.81 0.26
C GLY A 80 1.28 6.63 0.11
N PHE A 81 0.64 6.25 1.21
CA PHE A 81 -0.30 5.14 1.18
C PHE A 81 -1.49 5.37 0.25
N GLU A 82 -1.84 6.62 0.00
CA GLU A 82 -2.94 6.96 -0.90
C GLU A 82 -2.67 6.57 -2.36
N GLN A 83 -1.43 6.32 -2.74
CA GLN A 83 -1.07 5.83 -4.07
C GLN A 83 -1.01 4.31 -4.16
N VAL A 84 -1.19 3.61 -3.06
CA VAL A 84 -1.15 2.14 -3.06
C VAL A 84 -2.42 1.60 -3.68
N VAL A 85 -2.29 0.75 -4.69
CA VAL A 85 -3.44 0.17 -5.41
C VAL A 85 -3.60 -1.32 -5.12
N LYS A 86 -2.59 -1.96 -4.58
CA LYS A 86 -2.65 -3.37 -4.21
C LYS A 86 -1.72 -3.63 -3.05
N LEU A 87 -2.19 -4.45 -2.11
CA LEU A 87 -1.42 -4.89 -0.96
C LEU A 87 -1.75 -6.35 -0.69
N THR A 88 -0.73 -7.14 -0.41
CA THR A 88 -0.90 -8.56 -0.09
C THR A 88 -0.41 -8.82 1.33
N TYR A 89 -1.23 -9.52 2.12
CA TYR A 89 -0.88 -9.92 3.47
C TYR A 89 -0.61 -11.43 3.50
N TYR A 90 0.50 -11.82 4.12
CA TYR A 90 0.79 -13.20 4.43
C TYR A 90 0.81 -13.35 5.94
N LEU A 91 -0.13 -14.09 6.48
CA LEU A 91 -0.30 -14.27 7.92
C LEU A 91 -0.16 -15.74 8.27
N VAL A 92 0.45 -16.01 9.45
CA VAL A 92 0.56 -17.38 9.96
C VAL A 92 -0.81 -17.88 10.39
N ASP A 93 -1.57 -17.01 11.05
CA ASP A 93 -2.92 -17.33 11.56
C ASP A 93 -3.79 -16.08 11.38
N ALA A 94 -4.83 -16.19 10.55
CA ALA A 94 -5.73 -15.09 10.24
C ALA A 94 -6.98 -15.09 11.12
N THR A 95 -7.12 -16.05 12.03
CA THR A 95 -8.25 -16.12 12.98
C THR A 95 -7.93 -15.36 14.28
#